data_eac64725756fd53bc2049024485dd623
#
_entry.id   eac64725756fd53bc2049024485dd623
#
_cell.length_a   1.000
_cell.length_b   1.000
_cell.length_c   1.000
_cell.angle_alpha   90.00
_cell.angle_beta   90.00
_cell.angle_gamma   90.00
#
_symmetry.space_group_name_H-M   'P 1'
#
loop_
_entity.id
_entity.type
_entity.pdbx_description
1 polymer ?
#
loop_
_entity_poly.entity_id
_entity_poly.type
_entity_poly.pdbx_seq_one_letter_code
_entity_poly.pdbx_strand_id
1 'polypeptide(L)'
;SRPKPKSASLPSLDPKMAEHYAASGLSEEEIKLFRKTMADLAEQIRTIEALTQQVPKLRALTLNTDLVDLLHAYFEALVQAPQRLTDAGTFVYQQVPNLLDLMQKYAQITHHEVKTADTYETLDKAFETMTNMAGKIRTDYQAFIKDDLDDLDSDVRLAKKHLEPEKTHETEWPTWAMINKPIWRMIY
;
A
#
# COMPACT_ATOMS: atom_id res chain seq x y z
N SER A 1 3.43 11.63 -41.46
CA SER A 1 3.88 12.36 -40.26
C SER A 1 2.93 12.00 -39.12
N ARG A 2 3.36 11.13 -38.20
CA ARG A 2 2.59 10.82 -36.98
C ARG A 2 2.70 11.99 -36.02
N PRO A 3 1.58 12.50 -35.47
CA PRO A 3 1.65 13.53 -34.45
C PRO A 3 2.33 12.92 -33.18
N LYS A 4 3.34 13.63 -32.68
CA LYS A 4 3.92 13.32 -31.38
C LYS A 4 2.83 13.37 -30.30
N PRO A 5 2.74 12.40 -29.39
CA PRO A 5 1.84 12.51 -28.27
C PRO A 5 2.21 13.76 -27.47
N LYS A 6 1.25 14.66 -27.29
CA LYS A 6 1.39 15.78 -26.37
C LYS A 6 1.68 15.18 -24.99
N SER A 7 2.83 15.49 -24.44
CA SER A 7 3.11 15.16 -23.03
C SER A 7 1.99 15.81 -22.21
N ALA A 8 1.15 15.00 -21.63
CA ALA A 8 0.13 15.51 -20.72
C ALA A 8 0.87 16.22 -19.59
N SER A 9 0.67 17.52 -19.47
CA SER A 9 1.20 18.30 -18.37
C SER A 9 0.57 17.78 -17.09
N LEU A 10 1.39 17.55 -16.07
CA LEU A 10 0.90 17.18 -14.75
C LEU A 10 -0.07 18.26 -14.25
N PRO A 11 -1.18 17.88 -13.59
CA PRO A 11 -2.09 18.85 -12.98
C PRO A 11 -1.35 19.73 -11.98
N SER A 12 -1.88 20.94 -11.75
CA SER A 12 -1.31 21.86 -10.76
C SER A 12 -1.26 21.20 -9.37
N LEU A 13 -0.17 21.45 -8.64
CA LEU A 13 0.05 20.86 -7.33
C LEU A 13 -0.88 21.51 -6.29
N ASP A 14 -1.66 20.66 -5.58
CA ASP A 14 -2.45 21.09 -4.42
C ASP A 14 -1.50 21.63 -3.32
N PRO A 15 -1.82 22.79 -2.69
CA PRO A 15 -1.00 23.37 -1.62
C PRO A 15 -0.70 22.41 -0.46
N LYS A 16 -1.68 21.56 -0.05
CA LYS A 16 -1.49 20.55 1.00
C LYS A 16 -0.48 19.48 0.60
N MET A 17 -0.52 19.06 -0.66
CA MET A 17 0.45 18.10 -1.20
C MET A 17 1.82 18.75 -1.34
N ALA A 18 1.90 20.03 -1.70
CA ALA A 18 3.16 20.77 -1.74
C ALA A 18 3.86 20.81 -0.37
N GLU A 19 3.09 21.06 0.70
CA GLU A 19 3.59 21.00 2.07
C GLU A 19 4.08 19.60 2.44
N HIS A 20 3.32 18.57 2.10
CA HIS A 20 3.67 17.18 2.34
C HIS A 20 5.00 16.81 1.66
N TYR A 21 5.18 17.15 0.39
CA TYR A 21 6.42 16.90 -0.34
C TYR A 21 7.60 17.68 0.22
N ALA A 22 7.40 18.94 0.58
CA ALA A 22 8.42 19.75 1.21
C ALA A 22 8.87 19.19 2.56
N ALA A 23 7.91 18.74 3.38
CA ALA A 23 8.17 18.07 4.66
C ALA A 23 8.94 16.75 4.50
N SER A 24 8.82 16.09 3.35
CA SER A 24 9.54 14.85 3.03
C SER A 24 11.02 15.07 2.66
N GLY A 25 11.47 16.31 2.58
CA GLY A 25 12.87 16.65 2.28
C GLY A 25 13.27 16.53 0.81
N LEU A 26 12.30 16.43 -0.10
CA LEU A 26 12.54 16.32 -1.53
C LEU A 26 12.82 17.70 -2.17
N SER A 27 13.75 17.73 -3.11
CA SER A 27 13.95 18.89 -3.99
C SER A 27 12.79 19.05 -4.98
N GLU A 28 12.68 20.21 -5.60
CA GLU A 28 11.66 20.46 -6.64
C GLU A 28 11.75 19.47 -7.82
N GLU A 29 12.96 19.13 -8.23
CA GLU A 29 13.23 18.14 -9.28
C GLU A 29 12.78 16.74 -8.86
N GLU A 30 13.07 16.35 -7.64
CA GLU A 30 12.65 15.06 -7.08
C GLU A 30 11.13 14.96 -6.92
N ILE A 31 10.47 16.04 -6.50
CA ILE A 31 9.00 16.13 -6.43
C ILE A 31 8.39 15.97 -7.82
N LYS A 32 8.94 16.65 -8.82
CA LYS A 32 8.47 16.55 -10.20
C LYS A 32 8.61 15.14 -10.76
N LEU A 33 9.75 14.49 -10.51
CA LEU A 33 9.98 13.11 -10.91
C LEU A 33 9.03 12.15 -10.19
N PHE A 34 8.86 12.31 -8.90
CA PHE A 34 7.94 11.51 -8.10
C PHE A 34 6.49 11.62 -8.61
N ARG A 35 6.02 12.84 -8.85
CA ARG A 35 4.66 13.08 -9.36
C ARG A 35 4.43 12.41 -10.72
N LYS A 36 5.41 12.51 -11.63
CA LYS A 36 5.34 11.86 -12.93
C LYS A 36 5.30 10.35 -12.81
N THR A 37 6.17 9.78 -11.99
CA THR A 37 6.23 8.34 -11.73
C THR A 37 4.91 7.83 -11.14
N MET A 38 4.35 8.54 -10.17
CA MET A 38 3.09 8.15 -9.54
C MET A 38 1.89 8.32 -10.47
N ALA A 39 1.89 9.30 -11.36
CA ALA A 39 0.87 9.46 -12.38
C ALA A 39 0.85 8.26 -13.36
N ASP A 40 2.02 7.82 -13.81
CA ASP A 40 2.18 6.66 -14.68
C ASP A 40 1.75 5.37 -13.96
N LEU A 41 2.15 5.22 -12.70
CA LEU A 41 1.75 4.09 -11.86
C LEU A 41 0.22 4.05 -11.64
N ALA A 42 -0.39 5.19 -11.36
CA ALA A 42 -1.83 5.29 -11.17
C ALA A 42 -2.59 4.87 -12.43
N GLU A 43 -2.13 5.27 -13.61
CA GLU A 43 -2.73 4.88 -14.88
C GLU A 43 -2.62 3.38 -15.13
N GLN A 44 -1.46 2.78 -14.86
CA GLN A 44 -1.26 1.33 -14.96
C GLN A 44 -2.18 0.56 -14.01
N ILE A 45 -2.31 1.00 -12.77
CA ILE A 45 -3.20 0.40 -11.78
C ILE A 45 -4.66 0.49 -12.23
N ARG A 46 -5.11 1.63 -12.76
CA ARG A 46 -6.47 1.77 -13.31
C ARG A 46 -6.72 0.83 -14.48
N THR A 47 -5.73 0.63 -15.35
CA THR A 47 -5.85 -0.32 -16.46
C THR A 47 -5.95 -1.76 -15.94
N ILE A 48 -5.16 -2.14 -14.96
CA ILE A 48 -5.26 -3.45 -14.30
C ILE A 48 -6.65 -3.63 -13.70
N GLU A 49 -7.15 -2.65 -12.97
CA GLU A 49 -8.48 -2.68 -12.35
C GLU A 49 -9.58 -2.85 -13.41
N ALA A 50 -9.52 -2.10 -14.52
CA ALA A 50 -10.45 -2.24 -15.62
C ALA A 50 -10.43 -3.66 -16.23
N LEU A 51 -9.25 -4.25 -16.41
CA LEU A 51 -9.12 -5.62 -16.92
C LEU A 51 -9.72 -6.65 -15.96
N THR A 52 -9.57 -6.46 -14.65
CA THR A 52 -10.18 -7.34 -13.64
C THR A 52 -11.71 -7.25 -13.63
N GLN A 53 -12.27 -6.12 -14.04
CA GLN A 53 -13.72 -5.96 -14.19
C GLN A 53 -14.25 -6.58 -15.47
N GLN A 54 -13.47 -6.57 -16.55
CA GLN A 54 -13.87 -7.02 -17.88
C GLN A 54 -13.72 -8.52 -18.09
N VAL A 55 -12.71 -9.12 -17.51
CA VAL A 55 -12.34 -10.54 -17.70
C VAL A 55 -12.67 -11.34 -16.45
N PRO A 56 -13.63 -12.30 -16.49
CA PRO A 56 -14.07 -13.04 -15.30
C PRO A 56 -12.94 -13.77 -14.55
N LYS A 57 -11.99 -14.35 -15.27
CA LYS A 57 -10.83 -15.02 -14.66
C LYS A 57 -9.91 -14.04 -13.93
N LEU A 58 -9.71 -12.83 -14.46
CA LEU A 58 -8.92 -11.78 -13.81
C LEU A 58 -9.66 -11.21 -12.59
N ARG A 59 -10.99 -11.16 -12.64
CA ARG A 59 -11.81 -10.83 -11.47
C ARG A 59 -11.64 -11.87 -10.37
N ALA A 60 -11.67 -13.16 -10.71
CA ALA A 60 -11.41 -14.24 -9.75
C ALA A 60 -10.01 -14.15 -9.15
N LEU A 61 -9.00 -13.83 -9.93
CA LEU A 61 -7.64 -13.57 -9.45
C LEU A 61 -7.63 -12.47 -8.37
N THR A 62 -8.27 -11.35 -8.66
CA THR A 62 -8.36 -10.21 -7.73
C THR A 62 -9.11 -10.59 -6.44
N LEU A 63 -10.23 -11.33 -6.54
CA LEU A 63 -10.97 -11.76 -5.37
C LEU A 63 -10.18 -12.74 -4.49
N ASN A 64 -9.36 -13.60 -5.10
CA ASN A 64 -8.56 -14.58 -4.37
C ASN A 64 -7.30 -14.01 -3.73
N THR A 65 -6.75 -12.95 -4.31
CA THR A 65 -5.45 -12.38 -3.91
C THR A 65 -5.54 -10.98 -3.30
N ASP A 66 -6.72 -10.35 -3.33
CA ASP A 66 -6.92 -8.94 -2.99
C ASP A 66 -6.01 -7.99 -3.80
N LEU A 67 -5.68 -8.37 -5.04
CA LEU A 67 -4.67 -7.69 -5.84
C LEU A 67 -4.95 -6.20 -6.00
N VAL A 68 -6.17 -5.80 -6.36
CA VAL A 68 -6.50 -4.38 -6.60
C VAL A 68 -6.36 -3.57 -5.31
N ASP A 69 -6.86 -4.08 -4.20
CA ASP A 69 -6.72 -3.43 -2.89
C ASP A 69 -5.25 -3.31 -2.49
N LEU A 70 -4.46 -4.34 -2.77
CA LEU A 70 -3.02 -4.36 -2.51
C LEU A 70 -2.28 -3.30 -3.35
N LEU A 71 -2.60 -3.17 -4.64
CA LEU A 71 -2.02 -2.16 -5.51
C LEU A 71 -2.35 -0.74 -5.03
N HIS A 72 -3.59 -0.50 -4.63
CA HIS A 72 -4.02 0.77 -4.05
C HIS A 72 -3.31 1.06 -2.71
N ALA A 73 -3.20 0.07 -1.84
CA ALA A 73 -2.53 0.22 -0.56
C ALA A 73 -1.05 0.56 -0.71
N TYR A 74 -0.36 -0.10 -1.64
CA TYR A 74 1.05 0.19 -1.90
C TYR A 74 1.24 1.58 -2.52
N PHE A 75 0.35 1.96 -3.43
CA PHE A 75 0.32 3.32 -3.99
C PHE A 75 0.18 4.38 -2.89
N GLU A 76 -0.79 4.21 -2.00
CA GLU A 76 -1.01 5.13 -0.87
C GLU A 76 0.21 5.19 0.07
N ALA A 77 0.83 4.06 0.36
CA ALA A 77 2.04 4.02 1.18
C ALA A 77 3.18 4.85 0.55
N LEU A 78 3.32 4.82 -0.77
CA LEU A 78 4.30 5.63 -1.50
C LEU A 78 3.95 7.12 -1.47
N VAL A 79 2.68 7.49 -1.60
CA VAL A 79 2.23 8.88 -1.48
C VAL A 79 2.55 9.44 -0.09
N GLN A 80 2.38 8.63 0.95
CA GLN A 80 2.69 9.02 2.33
C GLN A 80 4.21 9.15 2.59
N ALA A 81 5.02 8.39 1.89
CA ALA A 81 6.48 8.37 2.05
C ALA A 81 7.20 8.54 0.70
N PRO A 82 7.07 9.71 0.04
CA PRO A 82 7.62 9.92 -1.30
C PRO A 82 9.15 9.80 -1.35
N GLN A 83 9.85 10.09 -0.26
CA GLN A 83 11.30 9.91 -0.13
C GLN A 83 11.74 8.44 -0.19
N ARG A 84 10.81 7.50 -0.06
CA ARG A 84 11.07 6.05 -0.11
C ARG A 84 10.76 5.42 -1.48
N LEU A 85 10.63 6.21 -2.54
CA LEU A 85 10.32 5.68 -3.88
C LEU A 85 11.34 4.64 -4.33
N THR A 86 12.62 4.82 -4.02
CA THR A 86 13.68 3.86 -4.36
C THR A 86 13.51 2.50 -3.68
N ASP A 87 12.94 2.47 -2.48
CA ASP A 87 12.65 1.22 -1.75
C ASP A 87 11.55 0.39 -2.45
N ALA A 88 10.71 1.03 -3.22
CA ALA A 88 9.64 0.41 -3.99
C ALA A 88 9.96 0.32 -5.50
N GLY A 89 11.22 0.46 -5.89
CA GLY A 89 11.63 0.47 -7.30
C GLY A 89 11.21 -0.80 -8.05
N THR A 90 11.34 -1.95 -7.44
CA THR A 90 10.89 -3.22 -8.03
C THR A 90 9.39 -3.21 -8.30
N PHE A 91 8.59 -2.74 -7.36
CA PHE A 91 7.13 -2.62 -7.52
C PHE A 91 6.77 -1.69 -8.68
N VAL A 92 7.32 -0.48 -8.66
CA VAL A 92 6.97 0.60 -9.60
C VAL A 92 7.47 0.32 -11.02
N TYR A 93 8.70 -0.16 -11.15
CA TYR A 93 9.37 -0.27 -12.46
C TYR A 93 9.37 -1.68 -13.05
N GLN A 94 9.05 -2.70 -12.29
CA GLN A 94 9.07 -4.09 -12.74
C GLN A 94 7.73 -4.80 -12.51
N GLN A 95 7.27 -4.89 -11.29
CA GLN A 95 6.12 -5.75 -10.96
C GLN A 95 4.82 -5.25 -11.57
N VAL A 96 4.48 -3.98 -11.41
CA VAL A 96 3.24 -3.43 -11.97
C VAL A 96 3.26 -3.41 -13.50
N PRO A 97 4.31 -2.92 -14.18
CA PRO A 97 4.37 -2.98 -15.64
C PRO A 97 4.31 -4.40 -16.19
N ASN A 98 5.02 -5.35 -15.60
CA ASN A 98 5.03 -6.73 -16.05
C ASN A 98 3.69 -7.42 -15.83
N LEU A 99 3.04 -7.16 -14.69
CA LEU A 99 1.71 -7.68 -14.40
C LEU A 99 0.68 -7.14 -15.41
N LEU A 100 0.71 -5.83 -15.67
CA LEU A 100 -0.18 -5.22 -16.66
C LEU A 100 0.00 -5.83 -18.04
N ASP A 101 1.25 -6.00 -18.50
CA ASP A 101 1.54 -6.60 -19.80
C ASP A 101 0.99 -8.03 -19.89
N LEU A 102 1.21 -8.83 -18.85
CA LEU A 102 0.71 -10.21 -18.81
C LEU A 102 -0.83 -10.26 -18.78
N MET A 103 -1.47 -9.39 -18.03
CA MET A 103 -2.94 -9.30 -17.95
C MET A 103 -3.55 -8.85 -19.26
N GLN A 104 -2.93 -7.90 -19.96
CA GLN A 104 -3.38 -7.46 -21.29
C GLN A 104 -3.31 -8.58 -22.31
N LYS A 105 -2.21 -9.31 -22.35
CA LYS A 105 -2.04 -10.49 -23.24
C LYS A 105 -3.02 -11.60 -22.88
N TYR A 106 -3.23 -11.86 -21.60
CA TYR A 106 -4.22 -12.82 -21.12
C TYR A 106 -5.63 -12.45 -21.61
N ALA A 107 -6.04 -11.21 -21.39
CA ALA A 107 -7.33 -10.70 -21.85
C ALA A 107 -7.50 -10.82 -23.36
N GLN A 108 -6.47 -10.49 -24.12
CA GLN A 108 -6.48 -10.60 -25.59
C GLN A 108 -6.70 -12.04 -26.05
N ILE A 109 -6.03 -13.01 -25.44
CA ILE A 109 -6.17 -14.43 -25.78
C ILE A 109 -7.54 -14.97 -25.38
N THR A 110 -8.13 -14.53 -24.26
CA THR A 110 -9.46 -14.96 -23.86
C THR A 110 -10.56 -14.53 -24.83
N HIS A 111 -10.31 -13.49 -25.64
CA HIS A 111 -11.23 -13.04 -26.69
C HIS A 111 -11.09 -13.79 -28.02
N HIS A 112 -10.13 -14.69 -28.15
CA HIS A 112 -10.03 -15.53 -29.34
C HIS A 112 -11.27 -16.42 -29.47
N GLU A 113 -11.88 -16.47 -30.66
CA GLU A 113 -13.06 -17.30 -30.92
C GLU A 113 -12.75 -18.80 -30.89
N VAL A 114 -11.54 -19.18 -31.34
CA VAL A 114 -11.07 -20.56 -31.34
C VAL A 114 -9.93 -20.72 -30.34
N LYS A 115 -10.12 -21.60 -29.38
CA LYS A 115 -9.12 -21.95 -28.39
C LYS A 115 -8.79 -23.44 -28.49
N THR A 116 -7.49 -23.74 -28.60
CA THR A 116 -6.94 -25.10 -28.60
C THR A 116 -6.60 -25.55 -27.18
N ALA A 117 -6.25 -26.82 -27.01
CA ALA A 117 -5.73 -27.33 -25.75
C ALA A 117 -4.49 -26.55 -25.27
N ASP A 118 -3.59 -26.22 -26.20
CA ASP A 118 -2.39 -25.42 -25.89
C ASP A 118 -2.76 -24.00 -25.41
N THR A 119 -3.80 -23.40 -25.98
CA THR A 119 -4.31 -22.11 -25.53
C THR A 119 -4.74 -22.17 -24.06
N TYR A 120 -5.55 -23.16 -23.69
CA TYR A 120 -6.02 -23.32 -22.31
C TYR A 120 -4.87 -23.61 -21.34
N GLU A 121 -3.93 -24.45 -21.72
CA GLU A 121 -2.74 -24.75 -20.91
C GLU A 121 -1.91 -23.48 -20.66
N THR A 122 -1.69 -22.67 -21.68
CA THR A 122 -0.94 -21.41 -21.56
C THR A 122 -1.68 -20.38 -20.69
N LEU A 123 -3.01 -20.30 -20.85
CA LEU A 123 -3.83 -19.43 -19.98
C LEU A 123 -3.76 -19.86 -18.52
N ASP A 124 -3.79 -21.15 -18.24
CA ASP A 124 -3.66 -21.67 -16.87
C ASP A 124 -2.29 -21.34 -16.25
N LYS A 125 -1.21 -21.49 -17.04
CA LYS A 125 0.14 -21.10 -16.61
C LYS A 125 0.25 -19.59 -16.35
N ALA A 126 -0.36 -18.78 -17.20
CA ALA A 126 -0.38 -17.33 -17.03
C ALA A 126 -1.17 -16.93 -15.76
N PHE A 127 -2.29 -17.57 -15.49
CA PHE A 127 -3.08 -17.35 -14.29
C PHE A 127 -2.29 -17.68 -13.01
N GLU A 128 -1.62 -18.84 -12.99
CA GLU A 128 -0.75 -19.24 -11.88
C GLU A 128 0.39 -18.24 -11.67
N THR A 129 1.01 -17.80 -12.76
CA THR A 129 2.09 -16.81 -12.71
C THR A 129 1.60 -15.48 -12.14
N MET A 130 0.45 -14.99 -12.58
CA MET A 130 -0.16 -13.75 -12.03
C MET A 130 -0.51 -13.89 -10.55
N THR A 131 -0.97 -15.06 -10.11
CA THR A 131 -1.21 -15.35 -8.69
C THR A 131 0.08 -15.26 -7.89
N ASN A 132 1.16 -15.83 -8.40
CA ASN A 132 2.48 -15.75 -7.76
C ASN A 132 3.03 -14.32 -7.74
N MET A 133 2.81 -13.56 -8.80
CA MET A 133 3.18 -12.13 -8.86
C MET A 133 2.42 -11.32 -7.81
N ALA A 134 1.13 -11.55 -7.64
CA ALA A 134 0.35 -10.92 -6.57
C ALA A 134 0.90 -11.25 -5.17
N GLY A 135 1.28 -12.50 -4.95
CA GLY A 135 1.92 -12.93 -3.69
C GLY A 135 3.25 -12.23 -3.43
N LYS A 136 4.06 -12.05 -4.46
CA LYS A 136 5.34 -11.33 -4.38
C LYS A 136 5.14 -9.84 -4.06
N ILE A 137 4.19 -9.20 -4.73
CA ILE A 137 3.81 -7.80 -4.45
C ILE A 137 3.36 -7.65 -2.99
N ARG A 138 2.55 -8.58 -2.48
CA ARG A 138 2.12 -8.60 -1.08
C ARG A 138 3.30 -8.67 -0.12
N THR A 139 4.25 -9.55 -0.37
CA THR A 139 5.45 -9.68 0.45
C THR A 139 6.27 -8.40 0.45
N ASP A 140 6.46 -7.79 -0.71
CA ASP A 140 7.22 -6.54 -0.83
C ASP A 140 6.47 -5.36 -0.18
N TYR A 141 5.15 -5.31 -0.27
CA TYR A 141 4.34 -4.32 0.45
C TYR A 141 4.47 -4.48 1.97
N GLN A 142 4.37 -5.69 2.47
CA GLN A 142 4.54 -5.96 3.90
C GLN A 142 5.91 -5.53 4.41
N ALA A 143 6.97 -5.77 3.63
CA ALA A 143 8.31 -5.31 3.94
C ALA A 143 8.41 -3.77 3.92
N PHE A 144 7.75 -3.12 2.97
CA PHE A 144 7.75 -1.66 2.85
C PHE A 144 7.10 -0.97 4.04
N ILE A 145 5.97 -1.49 4.54
CA ILE A 145 5.25 -0.91 5.68
C ILE A 145 5.74 -1.39 7.05
N LYS A 146 6.72 -2.31 7.07
CA LYS A 146 7.19 -2.93 8.33
C LYS A 146 7.69 -1.92 9.34
N ASP A 147 8.42 -0.90 8.90
CA ASP A 147 8.95 0.13 9.79
C ASP A 147 7.82 0.92 10.46
N ASP A 148 6.77 1.27 9.73
CA ASP A 148 5.59 1.95 10.28
C ASP A 148 4.86 1.08 11.31
N LEU A 149 4.76 -0.23 11.07
CA LEU A 149 4.16 -1.17 12.00
C LEU A 149 5.03 -1.34 13.26
N ASP A 150 6.34 -1.40 13.11
CA ASP A 150 7.29 -1.50 14.23
C ASP A 150 7.25 -0.22 15.09
N ASP A 151 7.15 0.96 14.48
CA ASP A 151 7.01 2.24 15.17
C ASP A 151 5.70 2.28 15.97
N LEU A 152 4.58 1.86 15.38
CA LEU A 152 3.29 1.78 16.08
C LEU A 152 3.36 0.78 17.24
N ASP A 153 3.99 -0.38 17.06
CA ASP A 153 4.15 -1.37 18.13
C ASP A 153 4.96 -0.81 19.29
N SER A 154 6.02 -0.05 19.01
CA SER A 154 6.82 0.66 20.02
C SER A 154 5.99 1.69 20.78
N ASP A 155 5.16 2.46 20.08
CA ASP A 155 4.26 3.45 20.69
C ASP A 155 3.20 2.78 21.56
N VAL A 156 2.66 1.65 21.13
CA VAL A 156 1.71 0.85 21.93
C VAL A 156 2.37 0.35 23.22
N ARG A 157 3.60 -0.15 23.15
CA ARG A 157 4.33 -0.59 24.34
C ARG A 157 4.59 0.54 25.32
N LEU A 158 4.94 1.72 24.81
CA LEU A 158 5.14 2.91 25.62
C LEU A 158 3.84 3.37 26.29
N ALA A 159 2.74 3.41 25.53
CA ALA A 159 1.42 3.75 26.07
C ALA A 159 0.97 2.77 27.15
N LYS A 160 1.20 1.48 26.99
CA LYS A 160 0.91 0.46 28.02
C LYS A 160 1.71 0.68 29.30
N LYS A 161 2.97 1.09 29.22
CA LYS A 161 3.78 1.43 30.40
C LYS A 161 3.17 2.61 31.17
N HIS A 162 2.63 3.62 30.49
CA HIS A 162 1.97 4.75 31.13
C HIS A 162 0.62 4.40 31.74
N LEU A 163 0.00 3.31 31.30
CA LEU A 163 -1.28 2.80 31.84
C LEU A 163 -1.06 1.83 33.02
N GLU A 164 0.13 1.26 33.17
CA GLU A 164 0.46 0.45 34.35
C GLU A 164 0.49 1.36 35.57
N PRO A 165 -0.19 0.99 36.67
CA PRO A 165 -0.07 1.74 37.90
C PRO A 165 1.39 1.75 38.30
N GLU A 166 1.96 2.94 38.58
CA GLU A 166 3.26 3.04 39.20
C GLU A 166 3.27 2.05 40.36
N LYS A 167 4.27 1.17 40.38
CA LYS A 167 4.59 0.44 41.60
C LYS A 167 4.96 1.51 42.61
N THR A 168 3.96 2.01 43.29
CA THR A 168 4.18 2.87 44.43
C THR A 168 5.07 2.03 45.35
N HIS A 169 6.34 2.49 45.54
CA HIS A 169 7.00 2.19 46.77
C HIS A 169 5.92 2.35 47.81
N GLU A 170 5.70 1.31 48.62
CA GLU A 170 4.84 1.42 49.79
C GLU A 170 5.27 2.68 50.53
N THR A 171 4.73 3.81 50.22
CA THR A 171 4.69 4.96 51.07
C THR A 171 3.83 4.48 52.21
N GLU A 172 4.43 4.14 53.36
CA GLU A 172 3.71 3.96 54.60
C GLU A 172 2.77 5.14 54.70
N TRP A 173 1.50 4.85 54.58
CA TRP A 173 0.47 5.89 54.73
C TRP A 173 0.65 6.45 56.13
N PRO A 174 0.78 7.79 56.30
CA PRO A 174 0.88 8.35 57.61
C PRO A 174 -0.37 7.96 58.42
N THR A 175 -0.20 7.63 59.68
CA THR A 175 -1.21 7.04 60.57
C THR A 175 -2.52 7.83 60.58
N TRP A 176 -2.51 9.13 60.26
CA TRP A 176 -3.72 9.98 60.12
C TRP A 176 -4.54 9.65 58.87
N ALA A 177 -3.93 9.15 57.78
CA ALA A 177 -4.62 8.74 56.54
C ALA A 177 -5.38 7.43 56.73
N MET A 178 -5.00 6.62 57.73
CA MET A 178 -5.72 5.36 58.02
C MET A 178 -7.02 5.58 58.77
N ILE A 179 -7.19 6.75 59.40
CA ILE A 179 -8.38 7.07 60.22
C ILE A 179 -9.55 7.58 59.36
N ASN A 180 -9.30 8.04 58.12
CA ASN A 180 -10.31 8.62 57.26
C ASN A 180 -10.60 7.76 56.02
N LYS A 181 -10.64 6.46 56.16
CA LYS A 181 -10.97 5.51 55.07
C LYS A 181 -12.43 5.40 54.62
N PRO A 182 -13.45 6.08 55.12
CA PRO A 182 -14.82 5.80 54.66
C PRO A 182 -15.27 6.52 53.42
N ILE A 183 -14.62 7.60 52.97
CA ILE A 183 -15.21 8.49 51.95
C ILE A 183 -15.10 7.95 50.52
N TRP A 184 -14.08 7.19 50.21
CA TRP A 184 -13.87 6.64 48.88
C TRP A 184 -14.65 5.36 48.54
N ARG A 185 -15.15 4.65 49.58
CA ARG A 185 -15.99 3.46 49.38
C ARG A 185 -17.47 3.76 49.14
N MET A 186 -17.91 5.02 49.29
CA MET A 186 -19.30 5.43 49.08
C MET A 186 -19.56 6.00 47.68
N ILE A 187 -18.57 6.15 46.82
CA ILE A 187 -18.73 6.80 45.49
C ILE A 187 -18.67 5.80 44.33
N TYR A 188 -18.39 4.51 44.59
CA TYR A 188 -18.44 3.46 43.57
C TYR A 188 -19.29 2.29 44.04
#